data_30cf0bcaa68cecd5da0ad5b566b9ae95
#
_entry.id   30cf0bcaa68cecd5da0ad5b566b9ae95
#
_cell.length_a   1.000
_cell.length_b   1.000
_cell.length_c   1.000
_cell.angle_alpha   90.00
_cell.angle_beta   90.00
_cell.angle_gamma   90.00
#
_symmetry.space_group_name_H-M   'P 1'
#
loop_
_entity.id
_entity.type
_entity.pdbx_description
1 polymer ?
#
loop_
_entity_poly.entity_id
_entity_poly.type
_entity_poly.pdbx_seq_one_letter_code
_entity_poly.pdbx_strand_id
1 'polypeptide(L)'
;MGMKIGIFDSGLGGLSVLNEALSKLSEHEFLYYADVKNVPYGQKSRDEILKFSFDAVKFLVKNGAEAVVVACNTATSVAIKELRANLSVPIIGMEPAVKKAHDLSHDNALKTLVIATPVTVNGAKLKELITNLNAKDKTELLALPRLVNFAENEEFDSQNVKSYLKDELAKFDLSKFDFLVLGCTHFNYFKDSLREILPPNVSIIDGNEGTIKRLISELGLKISNVNLRANVKFFYSGDEVCEQSELEKISRNLARLEKMRAIC
;
A
#
# COMPACT_ATOMS: atom_id res chain seq x y z
N MET A 1 -19.78 11.43 16.78
CA MET A 1 -19.75 9.97 16.46
C MET A 1 -18.66 9.74 15.45
N GLY A 2 -17.84 8.67 15.61
CA GLY A 2 -16.84 8.30 14.62
C GLY A 2 -17.49 7.87 13.31
N MET A 3 -16.83 8.17 12.19
CA MET A 3 -17.24 7.68 10.86
C MET A 3 -16.90 6.20 10.70
N LYS A 4 -17.58 5.53 9.79
CA LYS A 4 -17.24 4.19 9.34
C LYS A 4 -16.44 4.29 8.04
N ILE A 5 -15.17 3.90 8.08
CA ILE A 5 -14.22 4.04 6.97
C ILE A 5 -13.89 2.67 6.41
N GLY A 6 -14.14 2.48 5.11
CA GLY A 6 -13.71 1.28 4.39
C GLY A 6 -12.25 1.37 3.98
N ILE A 7 -11.50 0.27 4.12
CA ILE A 7 -10.14 0.12 3.55
C ILE A 7 -10.14 -1.13 2.68
N PHE A 8 -9.89 -0.97 1.41
CA PHE A 8 -9.83 -2.05 0.43
C PHE A 8 -8.40 -2.30 -0.05
N ASP A 9 -7.98 -3.55 0.00
CA ASP A 9 -6.77 -4.03 -0.64
C ASP A 9 -7.00 -5.36 -1.36
N SER A 10 -6.11 -5.73 -2.28
CA SER A 10 -6.15 -7.02 -2.96
C SER A 10 -5.82 -8.21 -2.05
N GLY A 11 -5.20 -7.96 -0.89
CA GLY A 11 -4.78 -8.98 0.06
C GLY A 11 -4.47 -8.39 1.44
N LEU A 12 -3.45 -8.95 2.10
CA LEU A 12 -3.04 -8.52 3.45
C LEU A 12 -2.12 -7.29 3.45
N GLY A 13 -1.61 -6.87 2.29
CA GLY A 13 -0.69 -5.72 2.19
C GLY A 13 -1.29 -4.42 2.70
N GLY A 14 -2.59 -4.20 2.47
CA GLY A 14 -3.32 -3.01 2.91
C GLY A 14 -3.44 -2.87 4.44
N LEU A 15 -3.12 -3.91 5.21
CA LEU A 15 -2.96 -3.80 6.67
C LEU A 15 -1.90 -2.75 7.04
N SER A 16 -0.95 -2.44 6.15
CA SER A 16 0.02 -1.36 6.34
C SER A 16 -0.65 0.03 6.36
N VAL A 17 -1.67 0.23 5.52
CA VAL A 17 -2.47 1.46 5.49
C VAL A 17 -3.44 1.50 6.68
N LEU A 18 -4.05 0.36 7.02
CA LEU A 18 -4.89 0.25 8.22
C LEU A 18 -4.07 0.58 9.48
N ASN A 19 -2.86 0.05 9.63
CA ASN A 19 -1.98 0.32 10.76
C ASN A 19 -1.68 1.83 10.90
N GLU A 20 -1.43 2.51 9.78
CA GLU A 20 -1.26 3.97 9.77
C GLU A 20 -2.55 4.71 10.14
N ALA A 21 -3.71 4.25 9.66
CA ALA A 21 -5.01 4.83 10.01
C ALA A 21 -5.32 4.67 11.51
N LEU A 22 -5.11 3.49 12.07
CA LEU A 22 -5.34 3.20 13.49
C LEU A 22 -4.51 4.09 14.41
N SER A 23 -3.30 4.45 14.00
CA SER A 23 -2.42 5.33 14.79
C SER A 23 -2.89 6.79 14.85
N LYS A 24 -3.78 7.23 13.96
CA LYS A 24 -4.21 8.63 13.82
C LYS A 24 -5.70 8.85 13.99
N LEU A 25 -6.51 7.80 13.77
CA LEU A 25 -7.97 7.87 13.63
C LEU A 25 -8.66 6.81 14.51
N SER A 26 -8.14 6.53 15.71
CA SER A 26 -8.60 5.45 16.58
C SER A 26 -10.04 5.58 17.08
N GLU A 27 -10.68 6.74 16.94
CA GLU A 27 -12.08 6.98 17.30
C GLU A 27 -13.09 6.64 16.20
N HIS A 28 -12.60 6.18 15.03
CA HIS A 28 -13.42 5.75 13.90
C HIS A 28 -13.59 4.23 13.85
N GLU A 29 -14.63 3.76 13.17
CA GLU A 29 -14.84 2.34 12.86
C GLU A 29 -14.22 2.04 11.50
N PHE A 30 -13.52 0.90 11.38
CA PHE A 30 -12.91 0.49 10.12
C PHE A 30 -13.52 -0.82 9.61
N LEU A 31 -13.78 -0.87 8.30
CA LEU A 31 -14.12 -2.07 7.56
C LEU A 31 -12.96 -2.40 6.64
N TYR A 32 -12.15 -3.40 6.98
CA TYR A 32 -11.03 -3.84 6.15
C TYR A 32 -11.46 -4.96 5.22
N TYR A 33 -11.29 -4.79 3.92
CA TYR A 33 -11.61 -5.78 2.90
C TYR A 33 -10.34 -6.20 2.18
N ALA A 34 -9.96 -7.50 2.32
CA ALA A 34 -8.90 -8.13 1.54
C ALA A 34 -9.51 -9.08 0.51
N ASP A 35 -9.18 -8.89 -0.77
CA ASP A 35 -9.66 -9.77 -1.85
C ASP A 35 -8.76 -11.00 -2.02
N VAL A 36 -8.67 -11.80 -0.96
CA VAL A 36 -7.77 -12.95 -0.88
C VAL A 36 -8.01 -14.03 -1.92
N LYS A 37 -9.25 -14.14 -2.46
CA LYS A 37 -9.59 -15.10 -3.54
C LYS A 37 -8.97 -14.71 -4.88
N ASN A 38 -8.63 -13.43 -5.08
CA ASN A 38 -8.15 -12.89 -6.35
C ASN A 38 -6.73 -12.32 -6.30
N VAL A 39 -6.06 -12.32 -5.14
CA VAL A 39 -4.65 -11.91 -5.01
C VAL A 39 -3.74 -12.88 -5.78
N PRO A 40 -2.66 -12.41 -6.45
CA PRO A 40 -2.17 -11.03 -6.55
C PRO A 40 -2.75 -10.26 -7.75
N TYR A 41 -3.22 -9.02 -7.54
CA TYR A 41 -3.73 -8.16 -8.61
C TYR A 41 -2.66 -7.76 -9.64
N GLY A 42 -1.40 -7.77 -9.25
CA GLY A 42 -0.28 -7.42 -10.14
C GLY A 42 -0.06 -8.37 -11.33
N GLN A 43 -0.83 -9.47 -11.41
CA GLN A 43 -0.80 -10.47 -12.48
C GLN A 43 -2.15 -10.59 -13.22
N LYS A 44 -3.14 -9.75 -12.86
CA LYS A 44 -4.48 -9.74 -13.45
C LYS A 44 -4.59 -8.77 -14.63
N SER A 45 -5.56 -9.02 -15.49
CA SER A 45 -5.94 -8.08 -16.53
C SER A 45 -6.56 -6.80 -15.94
N ARG A 46 -6.55 -5.72 -16.75
CA ARG A 46 -7.18 -4.46 -16.36
C ARG A 46 -8.67 -4.63 -16.01
N ASP A 47 -9.39 -5.41 -16.80
CA ASP A 47 -10.84 -5.60 -16.64
C ASP A 47 -11.17 -6.42 -15.39
N GLU A 48 -10.36 -7.45 -15.06
CA GLU A 48 -10.48 -8.19 -13.81
C GLU A 48 -10.24 -7.28 -12.59
N ILE A 49 -9.16 -6.48 -12.60
CA ILE A 49 -8.83 -5.56 -11.52
C ILE A 49 -9.96 -4.54 -11.33
N LEU A 50 -10.48 -4.00 -12.43
CA LEU A 50 -11.59 -3.03 -12.40
C LEU A 50 -12.83 -3.67 -11.76
N LYS A 51 -13.24 -4.85 -12.25
CA LYS A 51 -14.39 -5.59 -11.72
C LYS A 51 -14.24 -5.87 -10.22
N PHE A 52 -13.13 -6.48 -9.80
CA PHE A 52 -12.90 -6.83 -8.40
C PHE A 52 -12.85 -5.59 -7.49
N SER A 53 -12.26 -4.50 -7.98
CA SER A 53 -12.23 -3.23 -7.23
C SER A 53 -13.63 -2.66 -7.02
N PHE A 54 -14.50 -2.72 -8.04
CA PHE A 54 -15.90 -2.30 -7.90
C PHE A 54 -16.68 -3.19 -6.93
N ASP A 55 -16.50 -4.50 -7.03
CA ASP A 55 -17.17 -5.47 -6.15
C ASP A 55 -16.80 -5.21 -4.68
N ALA A 56 -15.51 -5.05 -4.39
CA ALA A 56 -15.00 -4.78 -3.05
C ALA A 56 -15.49 -3.43 -2.49
N VAL A 57 -15.40 -2.34 -3.27
CA VAL A 57 -15.82 -1.01 -2.81
C VAL A 57 -17.33 -0.94 -2.63
N LYS A 58 -18.14 -1.52 -3.53
CA LYS A 58 -19.59 -1.62 -3.37
C LYS A 58 -19.96 -2.42 -2.13
N PHE A 59 -19.23 -3.51 -1.84
CA PHE A 59 -19.44 -4.29 -0.62
C PHE A 59 -19.23 -3.42 0.63
N LEU A 60 -18.13 -2.68 0.70
CA LEU A 60 -17.84 -1.78 1.83
C LEU A 60 -18.92 -0.71 2.01
N VAL A 61 -19.34 -0.07 0.92
CA VAL A 61 -20.42 0.94 0.95
C VAL A 61 -21.74 0.32 1.42
N LYS A 62 -22.09 -0.87 0.93
CA LYS A 62 -23.31 -1.60 1.37
C LYS A 62 -23.25 -1.95 2.86
N ASN A 63 -22.07 -2.17 3.43
CA ASN A 63 -21.85 -2.42 4.86
C ASN A 63 -21.72 -1.13 5.70
N GLY A 64 -22.01 0.02 5.10
CA GLY A 64 -22.12 1.31 5.78
C GLY A 64 -20.83 2.13 5.78
N ALA A 65 -19.84 1.83 4.95
CA ALA A 65 -18.68 2.71 4.79
C ALA A 65 -19.12 4.06 4.21
N GLU A 66 -18.78 5.13 4.90
CA GLU A 66 -19.07 6.52 4.52
C GLU A 66 -17.98 7.13 3.65
N ALA A 67 -16.80 6.52 3.66
CA ALA A 67 -15.69 6.80 2.75
C ALA A 67 -14.87 5.51 2.55
N VAL A 68 -14.17 5.40 1.43
CA VAL A 68 -13.34 4.21 1.15
C VAL A 68 -11.92 4.62 0.74
N VAL A 69 -10.94 4.01 1.39
CA VAL A 69 -9.53 4.06 0.99
C VAL A 69 -9.21 2.84 0.14
N VAL A 70 -8.80 3.06 -1.10
CA VAL A 70 -8.25 2.02 -1.99
C VAL A 70 -6.75 1.94 -1.72
N ALA A 71 -6.37 1.06 -0.78
CA ALA A 71 -4.99 0.91 -0.32
C ALA A 71 -4.09 0.26 -1.38
N CYS A 72 -4.64 -0.67 -2.17
CA CYS A 72 -3.90 -1.36 -3.21
C CYS A 72 -3.40 -0.39 -4.29
N ASN A 73 -2.08 -0.31 -4.50
CA ASN A 73 -1.47 0.52 -5.55
C ASN A 73 -1.93 0.09 -6.94
N THR A 74 -2.02 -1.22 -7.19
CA THR A 74 -2.47 -1.78 -8.47
C THR A 74 -3.93 -1.41 -8.74
N ALA A 75 -4.83 -1.61 -7.77
CA ALA A 75 -6.23 -1.21 -7.89
C ALA A 75 -6.38 0.32 -8.06
N THR A 76 -5.64 1.11 -7.29
CA THR A 76 -5.61 2.58 -7.46
C THR A 76 -5.15 2.98 -8.85
N SER A 77 -4.12 2.33 -9.40
CA SER A 77 -3.60 2.63 -10.74
C SER A 77 -4.65 2.39 -11.83
N VAL A 78 -5.45 1.33 -11.68
CA VAL A 78 -6.39 0.86 -12.71
C VAL A 78 -7.78 1.45 -12.52
N ALA A 79 -8.32 1.47 -11.29
CA ALA A 79 -9.75 1.64 -11.05
C ALA A 79 -10.15 2.98 -10.41
N ILE A 80 -9.21 3.78 -9.88
CA ILE A 80 -9.57 4.94 -9.05
C ILE A 80 -10.44 5.98 -9.76
N LYS A 81 -10.21 6.24 -11.05
CA LYS A 81 -10.98 7.21 -11.83
C LYS A 81 -12.43 6.75 -12.00
N GLU A 82 -12.60 5.50 -12.39
CA GLU A 82 -13.89 4.87 -12.60
C GLU A 82 -14.68 4.70 -11.29
N LEU A 83 -14.01 4.34 -10.19
CA LEU A 83 -14.65 4.26 -8.87
C LEU A 83 -15.20 5.63 -8.43
N ARG A 84 -14.40 6.70 -8.57
CA ARG A 84 -14.83 8.07 -8.23
C ARG A 84 -15.96 8.58 -9.09
N ALA A 85 -16.00 8.18 -10.36
CA ALA A 85 -17.05 8.61 -11.29
C ALA A 85 -18.40 7.91 -11.05
N ASN A 86 -18.40 6.72 -10.43
CA ASN A 86 -19.58 5.86 -10.35
C ASN A 86 -20.09 5.63 -8.93
N LEU A 87 -19.40 6.13 -7.89
CA LEU A 87 -19.80 5.93 -6.49
C LEU A 87 -19.95 7.29 -5.79
N SER A 88 -20.95 7.38 -4.93
CA SER A 88 -21.35 8.63 -4.25
C SER A 88 -20.53 8.93 -2.99
N VAL A 89 -19.80 7.95 -2.45
CA VAL A 89 -18.95 8.15 -1.27
C VAL A 89 -17.56 8.64 -1.69
N PRO A 90 -16.85 9.40 -0.83
CA PRO A 90 -15.46 9.78 -1.06
C PRO A 90 -14.57 8.55 -1.26
N ILE A 91 -13.79 8.53 -2.33
CA ILE A 91 -12.87 7.44 -2.66
C ILE A 91 -11.42 7.98 -2.68
N ILE A 92 -10.66 7.60 -1.68
CA ILE A 92 -9.26 7.97 -1.53
C ILE A 92 -8.39 6.86 -2.11
N GLY A 93 -7.60 7.15 -3.14
CA GLY A 93 -6.63 6.19 -3.66
C GLY A 93 -5.28 6.32 -2.96
N MET A 94 -4.47 5.27 -3.05
CA MET A 94 -3.09 5.28 -2.57
C MET A 94 -2.34 6.48 -3.16
N GLU A 95 -1.73 7.29 -2.31
CA GLU A 95 -0.90 8.43 -2.74
C GLU A 95 0.45 7.94 -3.25
N PRO A 96 0.92 8.49 -4.38
CA PRO A 96 2.17 8.03 -4.97
C PRO A 96 3.37 8.52 -4.15
N ALA A 97 4.10 7.59 -3.53
CA ALA A 97 5.31 7.91 -2.77
C ALA A 97 6.45 8.47 -3.65
N VAL A 98 6.40 8.27 -4.97
CA VAL A 98 7.32 8.89 -5.94
C VAL A 98 7.29 10.42 -5.86
N LYS A 99 6.10 11.02 -5.67
CA LYS A 99 6.00 12.47 -5.49
C LYS A 99 6.73 12.91 -4.22
N LYS A 100 6.54 12.18 -3.10
CA LYS A 100 7.24 12.48 -1.85
C LYS A 100 8.76 12.37 -2.00
N ALA A 101 9.25 11.35 -2.70
CA ALA A 101 10.68 11.21 -3.00
C ALA A 101 11.20 12.39 -3.83
N HIS A 102 10.45 12.78 -4.88
CA HIS A 102 10.80 13.93 -5.72
C HIS A 102 10.84 15.24 -4.92
N ASP A 103 9.84 15.48 -4.07
CA ASP A 103 9.76 16.70 -3.26
C ASP A 103 10.89 16.78 -2.19
N LEU A 104 11.42 15.63 -1.76
CA LEU A 104 12.55 15.53 -0.83
C LEU A 104 13.90 15.56 -1.51
N SER A 105 13.99 15.27 -2.80
CA SER A 105 15.24 15.29 -3.56
C SER A 105 15.62 16.76 -3.87
N HIS A 106 16.41 17.36 -3.02
CA HIS A 106 17.03 18.67 -3.28
C HIS A 106 18.09 18.50 -4.36
N ASP A 107 17.95 19.09 -5.53
CA ASP A 107 18.93 19.26 -6.65
C ASP A 107 20.09 18.26 -6.78
N ASN A 108 20.07 17.16 -6.05
CA ASN A 108 21.07 16.10 -6.07
C ASN A 108 20.95 15.27 -7.35
N ALA A 109 22.10 14.89 -7.90
CA ALA A 109 22.17 14.06 -9.11
C ALA A 109 21.71 12.60 -8.87
N LEU A 110 21.32 12.26 -7.63
CA LEU A 110 20.96 10.89 -7.26
C LEU A 110 19.52 10.54 -7.67
N LYS A 111 19.28 9.24 -7.83
CA LYS A 111 18.05 8.69 -8.41
C LYS A 111 17.08 8.16 -7.34
N THR A 112 15.86 7.89 -7.78
CA THR A 112 14.83 7.15 -7.04
C THR A 112 14.64 5.79 -7.71
N LEU A 113 14.75 4.70 -6.95
CA LEU A 113 14.34 3.37 -7.37
C LEU A 113 12.92 3.09 -6.88
N VAL A 114 12.01 2.81 -7.79
CA VAL A 114 10.62 2.44 -7.46
C VAL A 114 10.47 0.94 -7.64
N ILE A 115 10.19 0.23 -6.56
CA ILE A 115 9.83 -1.19 -6.60
C ILE A 115 8.32 -1.34 -6.51
N ALA A 116 7.70 -2.11 -7.42
CA ALA A 116 6.25 -2.28 -7.46
C ALA A 116 5.84 -3.61 -8.13
N THR A 117 4.53 -3.82 -8.30
CA THR A 117 4.02 -4.94 -9.10
C THR A 117 4.19 -4.68 -10.60
N PRO A 118 4.20 -5.71 -11.46
CA PRO A 118 4.31 -5.54 -12.91
C PRO A 118 3.25 -4.59 -13.50
N VAL A 119 1.99 -4.71 -13.08
CA VAL A 119 0.90 -3.82 -13.54
C VAL A 119 1.17 -2.36 -13.13
N THR A 120 1.69 -2.11 -11.93
CA THR A 120 2.00 -0.75 -11.47
C THR A 120 3.18 -0.16 -12.23
N VAL A 121 4.27 -0.91 -12.41
CA VAL A 121 5.48 -0.48 -13.15
C VAL A 121 5.15 -0.14 -14.60
N ASN A 122 4.34 -0.97 -15.24
CA ASN A 122 3.96 -0.77 -16.66
C ASN A 122 2.78 0.18 -16.84
N GLY A 123 2.07 0.55 -15.76
CA GLY A 123 0.86 1.34 -15.77
C GLY A 123 1.06 2.78 -16.24
N ALA A 124 0.08 3.31 -16.98
CA ALA A 124 0.10 4.68 -17.48
C ALA A 124 0.18 5.71 -16.33
N LYS A 125 -0.56 5.48 -15.24
CA LYS A 125 -0.63 6.41 -14.10
C LYS A 125 0.74 6.72 -13.48
N LEU A 126 1.59 5.71 -13.28
CA LEU A 126 2.93 5.92 -12.74
C LEU A 126 3.82 6.65 -13.75
N LYS A 127 3.75 6.27 -15.02
CA LYS A 127 4.51 6.90 -16.11
C LYS A 127 4.12 8.37 -16.30
N GLU A 128 2.83 8.67 -16.29
CA GLU A 128 2.31 10.05 -16.34
C GLU A 128 2.80 10.88 -15.15
N LEU A 129 2.76 10.30 -13.93
CA LEU A 129 3.26 10.99 -12.75
C LEU A 129 4.75 11.32 -12.85
N ILE A 130 5.58 10.36 -13.24
CA ILE A 130 7.03 10.56 -13.43
C ILE A 130 7.30 11.63 -14.50
N THR A 131 6.53 11.61 -15.58
CA THR A 131 6.63 12.63 -16.65
C THR A 131 6.23 14.02 -16.14
N ASN A 132 5.12 14.13 -15.42
CA ASN A 132 4.63 15.41 -14.86
C ASN A 132 5.58 16.01 -13.82
N LEU A 133 6.35 15.16 -13.13
CA LEU A 133 7.39 15.59 -12.18
C LEU A 133 8.74 15.92 -12.88
N ASN A 134 8.86 15.78 -14.20
CA ASN A 134 10.12 15.87 -14.93
C ASN A 134 11.21 14.96 -14.35
N ALA A 135 10.82 13.80 -13.80
CA ALA A 135 11.70 12.89 -13.06
C ALA A 135 12.11 11.64 -13.85
N LYS A 136 11.91 11.63 -15.19
CA LYS A 136 12.14 10.44 -16.02
C LYS A 136 13.58 9.95 -15.96
N ASP A 137 14.55 10.84 -16.03
CA ASP A 137 15.98 10.50 -16.01
C ASP A 137 16.50 10.19 -14.61
N LYS A 138 15.71 10.52 -13.57
CA LYS A 138 16.02 10.32 -12.15
C LYS A 138 15.24 9.17 -11.52
N THR A 139 14.41 8.43 -12.28
CA THR A 139 13.55 7.37 -11.73
C THR A 139 13.77 6.07 -12.47
N GLU A 140 14.22 5.05 -11.74
CA GLU A 140 14.32 3.67 -12.22
C GLU A 140 13.14 2.85 -11.65
N LEU A 141 12.68 1.88 -12.42
CA LEU A 141 11.52 1.05 -12.08
C LEU A 141 11.91 -0.43 -12.03
N LEU A 142 11.51 -1.13 -10.97
CA LEU A 142 11.75 -2.56 -10.82
C LEU A 142 10.46 -3.28 -10.39
N ALA A 143 10.07 -4.29 -11.14
CA ALA A 143 8.94 -5.15 -10.80
C ALA A 143 9.38 -6.32 -9.90
N LEU A 144 8.76 -6.47 -8.73
CA LEU A 144 9.04 -7.54 -7.77
C LEU A 144 7.79 -8.39 -7.47
N PRO A 145 7.28 -9.18 -8.44
CA PRO A 145 6.01 -9.89 -8.29
C PRO A 145 6.00 -10.94 -7.17
N ARG A 146 7.15 -11.58 -6.87
CA ARG A 146 7.23 -12.65 -5.86
C ARG A 146 7.04 -12.14 -4.43
N LEU A 147 7.32 -10.86 -4.14
CA LEU A 147 7.17 -10.30 -2.79
C LEU A 147 5.71 -10.33 -2.30
N VAL A 148 4.73 -10.23 -3.21
CA VAL A 148 3.32 -10.35 -2.83
C VAL A 148 3.04 -11.75 -2.30
N ASN A 149 3.50 -12.78 -3.01
CA ASN A 149 3.30 -14.17 -2.59
C ASN A 149 4.02 -14.49 -1.27
N PHE A 150 5.25 -14.00 -1.09
CA PHE A 150 5.95 -14.15 0.18
C PHE A 150 5.17 -13.52 1.34
N ALA A 151 4.64 -12.30 1.15
CA ALA A 151 3.87 -11.61 2.18
C ALA A 151 2.56 -12.33 2.53
N GLU A 152 1.80 -12.79 1.54
CA GLU A 152 0.54 -13.53 1.76
C GLU A 152 0.76 -14.87 2.51
N ASN A 153 1.96 -15.47 2.37
CA ASN A 153 2.37 -16.69 3.07
C ASN A 153 3.11 -16.42 4.40
N GLU A 154 3.13 -15.19 4.89
CA GLU A 154 3.87 -14.77 6.09
C GLU A 154 5.39 -15.10 6.05
N GLU A 155 5.96 -15.23 4.84
CA GLU A 155 7.38 -15.48 4.62
C GLU A 155 8.11 -14.14 4.46
N PHE A 156 8.53 -13.52 5.59
CA PHE A 156 9.02 -12.13 5.57
C PHE A 156 10.55 -12.00 5.56
N ASP A 157 11.27 -12.89 6.24
CA ASP A 157 12.72 -12.80 6.50
C ASP A 157 13.48 -14.10 6.19
N SER A 158 12.86 -15.01 5.44
CA SER A 158 13.47 -16.25 5.02
C SER A 158 14.68 -16.02 4.09
N GLN A 159 15.54 -17.03 4.00
CA GLN A 159 16.67 -17.00 3.06
C GLN A 159 16.21 -16.83 1.61
N ASN A 160 15.02 -17.37 1.25
CA ASN A 160 14.43 -17.21 -0.08
C ASN A 160 14.11 -15.75 -0.38
N VAL A 161 13.52 -15.02 0.58
CA VAL A 161 13.22 -13.59 0.46
C VAL A 161 14.50 -12.79 0.31
N LYS A 162 15.50 -13.04 1.20
CA LYS A 162 16.77 -12.31 1.19
C LYS A 162 17.55 -12.53 -0.11
N SER A 163 17.65 -13.78 -0.58
CA SER A 163 18.28 -14.08 -1.87
C SER A 163 17.56 -13.41 -3.03
N TYR A 164 16.22 -13.51 -3.09
CA TYR A 164 15.44 -12.87 -4.14
C TYR A 164 15.65 -11.35 -4.18
N LEU A 165 15.57 -10.68 -3.04
CA LEU A 165 15.79 -9.23 -2.96
C LEU A 165 17.21 -8.85 -3.37
N LYS A 166 18.22 -9.61 -2.91
CA LYS A 166 19.61 -9.37 -3.25
C LYS A 166 19.87 -9.51 -4.74
N ASP A 167 19.36 -10.58 -5.36
CA ASP A 167 19.54 -10.83 -6.81
C ASP A 167 18.85 -9.77 -7.66
N GLU A 168 17.64 -9.34 -7.27
CA GLU A 168 16.90 -8.33 -8.01
C GLU A 168 17.52 -6.93 -7.88
N LEU A 169 17.96 -6.55 -6.68
CA LEU A 169 18.58 -5.24 -6.43
C LEU A 169 20.01 -5.15 -6.95
N ALA A 170 20.73 -6.27 -7.08
CA ALA A 170 22.08 -6.31 -7.66
C ALA A 170 22.14 -5.87 -9.14
N LYS A 171 20.97 -5.76 -9.81
CA LYS A 171 20.87 -5.22 -11.17
C LYS A 171 21.14 -3.70 -11.23
N PHE A 172 21.21 -3.03 -10.09
CA PHE A 172 21.39 -1.60 -9.96
C PHE A 172 22.63 -1.26 -9.14
N ASP A 173 23.30 -0.19 -9.52
CA ASP A 173 24.33 0.44 -8.66
C ASP A 173 23.61 1.27 -7.58
N LEU A 174 23.34 0.65 -6.43
CA LEU A 174 22.57 1.24 -5.35
C LEU A 174 23.18 2.51 -4.77
N SER A 175 24.49 2.77 -4.97
CA SER A 175 25.15 3.99 -4.53
C SER A 175 24.66 5.26 -5.27
N LYS A 176 23.97 5.07 -6.39
CA LYS A 176 23.39 6.16 -7.21
C LYS A 176 21.98 6.56 -6.80
N PHE A 177 21.45 6.02 -5.72
CA PHE A 177 20.07 6.29 -5.27
C PHE A 177 20.05 6.96 -3.90
N ASP A 178 19.10 7.90 -3.73
CA ASP A 178 18.73 8.49 -2.44
C ASP A 178 17.49 7.81 -1.84
N PHE A 179 16.62 7.31 -2.71
CA PHE A 179 15.32 6.78 -2.31
C PHE A 179 15.01 5.43 -2.92
N LEU A 180 14.50 4.50 -2.09
CA LEU A 180 13.76 3.33 -2.52
C LEU A 180 12.27 3.56 -2.22
N VAL A 181 11.44 3.61 -3.25
CA VAL A 181 9.99 3.81 -3.12
C VAL A 181 9.26 2.48 -3.17
N LEU A 182 8.46 2.19 -2.14
CA LEU A 182 7.60 1.02 -2.08
C LEU A 182 6.26 1.32 -2.80
N GLY A 183 6.15 0.89 -4.05
CA GLY A 183 4.95 1.04 -4.88
C GLY A 183 3.94 -0.10 -4.75
N CYS A 184 3.99 -0.85 -3.65
CA CYS A 184 3.05 -1.91 -3.30
C CYS A 184 2.91 -2.00 -1.78
N THR A 185 1.68 -2.14 -1.29
CA THR A 185 1.37 -2.27 0.15
C THR A 185 2.07 -3.45 0.81
N HIS A 186 2.16 -4.59 0.12
CA HIS A 186 2.85 -5.79 0.62
C HIS A 186 4.34 -5.58 0.88
N PHE A 187 4.98 -4.64 0.18
CA PHE A 187 6.43 -4.45 0.30
C PHE A 187 6.84 -3.82 1.64
N ASN A 188 5.88 -3.24 2.36
CA ASN A 188 6.11 -2.74 3.72
C ASN A 188 6.53 -3.83 4.72
N TYR A 189 6.18 -5.09 4.47
CA TYR A 189 6.59 -6.21 5.31
C TYR A 189 8.09 -6.53 5.25
N PHE A 190 8.81 -6.03 4.24
CA PHE A 190 10.21 -6.37 3.94
C PHE A 190 11.18 -5.23 4.18
N LYS A 191 10.78 -4.18 4.92
CA LYS A 191 11.65 -3.00 5.14
C LYS A 191 12.97 -3.36 5.84
N ASP A 192 12.95 -4.29 6.79
CA ASP A 192 14.17 -4.80 7.45
C ASP A 192 15.10 -5.53 6.48
N SER A 193 14.58 -6.48 5.70
CA SER A 193 15.37 -7.19 4.68
C SER A 193 15.91 -6.26 3.59
N LEU A 194 15.13 -5.23 3.22
CA LEU A 194 15.58 -4.18 2.30
C LEU A 194 16.69 -3.34 2.94
N ARG A 195 16.54 -2.97 4.22
CA ARG A 195 17.54 -2.16 4.94
C ARG A 195 18.89 -2.87 5.07
N GLU A 196 18.90 -4.21 5.18
CA GLU A 196 20.13 -5.02 5.19
C GLU A 196 20.94 -4.92 3.88
N ILE A 197 20.25 -4.65 2.76
CA ILE A 197 20.87 -4.64 1.40
C ILE A 197 21.21 -3.22 0.95
N LEU A 198 20.38 -2.25 1.31
CA LEU A 198 20.53 -0.87 0.85
C LEU A 198 21.70 -0.13 1.53
N PRO A 199 22.42 0.74 0.82
CA PRO A 199 23.35 1.67 1.44
C PRO A 199 22.66 2.51 2.54
N PRO A 200 23.39 2.93 3.59
CA PRO A 200 22.80 3.68 4.71
C PRO A 200 22.15 5.00 4.33
N ASN A 201 22.60 5.63 3.26
CA ASN A 201 22.06 6.89 2.75
C ASN A 201 20.74 6.74 1.97
N VAL A 202 20.37 5.53 1.53
CA VAL A 202 19.14 5.31 0.78
C VAL A 202 17.95 5.24 1.73
N SER A 203 17.02 6.18 1.65
CA SER A 203 15.81 6.19 2.46
C SER A 203 14.70 5.34 1.81
N ILE A 204 13.96 4.58 2.64
CA ILE A 204 12.80 3.80 2.19
C ILE A 204 11.54 4.64 2.38
N ILE A 205 10.77 4.83 1.31
CA ILE A 205 9.55 5.67 1.31
C ILE A 205 8.35 4.85 0.83
N ASP A 206 7.23 4.98 1.53
CA ASP A 206 5.92 4.43 1.13
C ASP A 206 4.83 5.51 1.07
N GLY A 207 3.66 5.13 0.56
CA GLY A 207 2.52 6.03 0.40
C GLY A 207 1.51 6.04 1.56
N ASN A 208 1.70 5.24 2.61
CA ASN A 208 0.71 5.02 3.66
C ASN A 208 0.34 6.32 4.39
N GLU A 209 1.37 7.02 4.90
CA GLU A 209 1.19 8.29 5.61
C GLU A 209 0.49 9.35 4.73
N GLY A 210 0.93 9.49 3.47
CA GLY A 210 0.34 10.42 2.51
C GLY A 210 -1.13 10.13 2.24
N THR A 211 -1.48 8.85 2.11
CA THR A 211 -2.85 8.39 1.88
C THR A 211 -3.76 8.72 3.07
N ILE A 212 -3.31 8.48 4.29
CA ILE A 212 -4.10 8.79 5.49
C ILE A 212 -4.16 10.31 5.74
N LYS A 213 -3.09 11.07 5.49
CA LYS A 213 -3.15 12.54 5.51
C LYS A 213 -4.18 13.09 4.53
N ARG A 214 -4.27 12.50 3.32
CA ARG A 214 -5.28 12.88 2.34
C ARG A 214 -6.69 12.55 2.80
N LEU A 215 -6.92 11.36 3.36
CA LEU A 215 -8.21 10.98 3.96
C LEU A 215 -8.63 12.00 5.02
N ILE A 216 -7.74 12.34 5.95
CA ILE A 216 -7.97 13.32 7.02
C ILE A 216 -8.35 14.68 6.44
N SER A 217 -7.57 15.17 5.47
CA SER A 217 -7.80 16.49 4.85
C SER A 217 -9.11 16.53 4.04
N GLU A 218 -9.41 15.50 3.26
CA GLU A 218 -10.56 15.45 2.37
C GLU A 218 -11.90 15.36 3.14
N LEU A 219 -11.86 14.70 4.31
CA LEU A 219 -13.05 14.52 5.16
C LEU A 219 -13.09 15.49 6.37
N GLY A 220 -12.08 16.33 6.55
CA GLY A 220 -12.01 17.25 7.70
C GLY A 220 -11.91 16.52 9.04
N LEU A 221 -11.27 15.32 9.09
CA LEU A 221 -11.16 14.52 10.29
C LEU A 221 -10.16 15.12 11.28
N LYS A 222 -10.38 14.89 12.57
CA LYS A 222 -9.43 15.24 13.62
C LYS A 222 -8.52 14.05 13.91
N ILE A 223 -7.22 14.34 14.11
CA ILE A 223 -6.29 13.31 14.57
C ILE A 223 -6.59 13.02 16.04
N SER A 224 -6.83 11.76 16.36
CA SER A 224 -7.02 11.30 17.73
C SER A 224 -5.67 10.92 18.35
N ASN A 225 -5.35 11.56 19.47
CA ASN A 225 -4.16 11.22 20.27
C ASN A 225 -4.51 10.22 21.40
N VAL A 226 -5.73 9.70 21.42
CA VAL A 226 -6.21 8.78 22.45
C VAL A 226 -5.97 7.36 21.99
N ASN A 227 -5.36 6.55 22.85
CA ASN A 227 -5.11 5.13 22.59
C ASN A 227 -6.40 4.30 22.76
N LEU A 228 -7.45 4.63 22.01
CA LEU A 228 -8.69 3.88 21.94
C LEU A 228 -8.46 2.66 21.02
N ARG A 229 -8.98 1.50 21.43
CA ARG A 229 -9.04 0.36 20.50
C ARG A 229 -10.09 0.69 19.45
N ALA A 230 -9.63 1.06 18.25
CA ALA A 230 -10.54 1.22 17.11
C ALA A 230 -11.31 -0.08 16.86
N ASN A 231 -12.58 0.04 16.53
CA ASN A 231 -13.39 -1.11 16.11
C ASN A 231 -13.06 -1.41 14.64
N VAL A 232 -12.50 -2.59 14.38
CA VAL A 232 -12.17 -3.04 13.03
C VAL A 232 -12.91 -4.34 12.75
N LYS A 233 -13.67 -4.35 11.65
CA LYS A 233 -14.21 -5.58 11.06
C LYS A 233 -13.40 -5.96 9.84
N PHE A 234 -13.06 -7.23 9.74
CA PHE A 234 -12.27 -7.79 8.65
C PHE A 234 -13.13 -8.65 7.74
N PHE A 235 -12.92 -8.51 6.43
CA PHE A 235 -13.62 -9.27 5.39
C PHE A 235 -12.63 -9.85 4.40
N TYR A 236 -12.75 -11.14 4.11
CA TYR A 236 -12.01 -11.84 3.07
C TYR A 236 -12.93 -12.13 1.88
N SER A 237 -12.75 -11.40 0.78
CA SER A 237 -13.55 -11.50 -0.45
C SER A 237 -15.06 -11.53 -0.20
N GLY A 238 -15.55 -10.72 0.77
CA GLY A 238 -16.94 -10.56 1.11
C GLY A 238 -17.43 -11.37 2.31
N ASP A 239 -16.65 -12.31 2.82
CA ASP A 239 -16.98 -13.08 4.01
C ASP A 239 -16.37 -12.41 5.26
N GLU A 240 -17.15 -12.20 6.33
CA GLU A 240 -16.63 -11.64 7.59
C GLU A 240 -15.67 -12.65 8.23
N VAL A 241 -14.49 -12.17 8.64
CA VAL A 241 -13.46 -13.00 9.28
C VAL A 241 -13.82 -13.17 10.75
N CYS A 242 -14.30 -14.36 11.11
CA CYS A 242 -14.67 -14.72 12.48
C CYS A 242 -13.77 -15.82 13.07
N GLU A 243 -13.02 -16.55 12.23
CA GLU A 243 -12.18 -17.65 12.67
C GLU A 243 -10.98 -17.14 13.46
N GLN A 244 -10.75 -17.71 14.64
CA GLN A 244 -9.69 -17.29 15.56
C GLN A 244 -8.29 -17.37 14.90
N SER A 245 -8.03 -18.39 14.10
CA SER A 245 -6.76 -18.58 13.38
C SER A 245 -6.46 -17.44 12.40
N GLU A 246 -7.49 -16.96 11.68
CA GLU A 246 -7.35 -15.87 10.73
C GLU A 246 -7.21 -14.51 11.46
N LEU A 247 -7.94 -14.28 12.54
CA LEU A 247 -7.77 -13.10 13.39
C LEU A 247 -6.36 -13.04 14.00
N GLU A 248 -5.81 -14.19 14.42
CA GLU A 248 -4.42 -14.28 14.89
C GLU A 248 -3.42 -14.00 13.77
N LYS A 249 -3.66 -14.48 12.54
CA LYS A 249 -2.86 -14.15 11.36
C LYS A 249 -2.85 -12.64 11.12
N ILE A 250 -4.02 -12.00 11.12
CA ILE A 250 -4.13 -10.54 10.97
C ILE A 250 -3.35 -9.82 12.09
N SER A 251 -3.48 -10.27 13.33
CA SER A 251 -2.77 -9.69 14.48
C SER A 251 -1.25 -9.80 14.33
N ARG A 252 -0.72 -10.96 13.90
CA ARG A 252 0.72 -11.13 13.61
C ARG A 252 1.20 -10.19 12.51
N ASN A 253 0.41 -10.06 11.44
CA ASN A 253 0.72 -9.16 10.34
C ASN A 253 0.75 -7.69 10.78
N LEU A 254 -0.22 -7.23 11.56
CA LEU A 254 -0.22 -5.88 12.13
C LEU A 254 0.97 -5.64 13.06
N ALA A 255 1.31 -6.61 13.91
CA ALA A 255 2.48 -6.53 14.79
C ALA A 255 3.80 -6.47 14.00
N ARG A 256 3.90 -7.20 12.89
CA ARG A 256 5.04 -7.11 11.96
C ARG A 256 5.13 -5.71 11.34
N LEU A 257 4.02 -5.18 10.81
CA LEU A 257 3.98 -3.88 10.17
C LEU A 257 4.31 -2.74 11.14
N GLU A 258 3.88 -2.84 12.40
CA GLU A 258 4.24 -1.85 13.42
C GLU A 258 5.76 -1.81 13.65
N LYS A 259 6.45 -2.96 13.67
CA LYS A 259 7.92 -3.00 13.72
C LYS A 259 8.56 -2.36 12.49
N MET A 260 7.99 -2.59 11.30
CA MET A 260 8.51 -2.04 10.03
C MET A 260 8.31 -0.52 9.92
N ARG A 261 7.39 0.05 10.66
CA ARG A 261 7.05 1.47 10.62
C ARG A 261 8.20 2.39 11.02
N ALA A 262 9.06 1.94 11.92
CA ALA A 262 10.24 2.68 12.35
C ALA A 262 11.40 2.66 11.32
N ILE A 263 11.32 1.85 10.25
CA ILE A 263 12.37 1.70 9.24
C ILE A 263 12.07 2.62 8.06
N CYS A 264 12.99 3.55 7.84
CA CYS A 264 12.95 4.55 6.76
C CYS A 264 14.14 4.42 5.82
#